data_15b74fec0cd692a5ad7a8e831f4ca886
#
_entry.id   15b74fec0cd692a5ad7a8e831f4ca886
#
_cell.length_a   1.000
_cell.length_b   1.000
_cell.length_c   1.000
_cell.angle_alpha   90.00
_cell.angle_beta   90.00
_cell.angle_gamma   90.00
#
_symmetry.space_group_name_H-M   'P 1'
#
loop_
_entity.id
_entity.type
_entity.pdbx_description
1 polymer ?
#
loop_
_entity_poly.entity_id
_entity_poly.type
_entity_poly.pdbx_seq_one_letter_code
_entity_poly.pdbx_strand_id
1 'polypeptide(L)'
;MIKTKITEMFNIEHPVIQGGMHYVGFAEMASAVANAGGLGIITGLTQKTPEDLAKEIAKCHEMTDKPFGVNLTFLPGFQEPDYPGYIQAIVEGGVKIVETAGRSPEAYMPDLKGAGIKVIHKCTSVRHSLKAEKIGCDAVSVDGFECGGHPGEDDIPNMILLPRAAEELSIPFVASGGMGNGQQLAAALSMGADGINMGTRFIATKEAPVHQNVKEALVAASELDTELIMRPLRNTERVLANGAVQKILSLIHISEPTRQAT
;
A
#
# COMPACT_ATOMS: atom_id res chain seq x y z
N MET A 1 22.82 0.56 -10.64
CA MET A 1 21.47 1.12 -10.45
C MET A 1 20.55 0.41 -11.43
N ILE A 2 19.43 -0.15 -10.95
CA ILE A 2 18.45 -0.88 -11.78
C ILE A 2 17.46 0.17 -12.30
N LYS A 3 17.45 0.40 -13.62
CA LYS A 3 16.46 1.29 -14.26
C LYS A 3 15.25 0.50 -14.68
N THR A 4 14.07 0.97 -14.31
CA THR A 4 12.76 0.43 -14.70
C THR A 4 11.81 1.57 -15.05
N LYS A 5 10.64 1.26 -15.63
CA LYS A 5 9.63 2.27 -15.91
C LYS A 5 9.19 3.02 -14.64
N ILE A 6 9.15 2.34 -13.49
CA ILE A 6 8.81 2.96 -12.18
C ILE A 6 9.90 3.91 -11.71
N THR A 7 11.19 3.56 -11.82
CA THR A 7 12.26 4.49 -11.42
C THR A 7 12.29 5.74 -12.28
N GLU A 8 12.03 5.62 -13.57
CA GLU A 8 11.96 6.75 -14.50
C GLU A 8 10.71 7.60 -14.26
N MET A 9 9.54 6.96 -14.06
CA MET A 9 8.27 7.64 -13.85
C MET A 9 8.24 8.49 -12.57
N PHE A 10 8.78 7.96 -11.48
CA PHE A 10 8.78 8.61 -10.17
C PHE A 10 10.07 9.35 -9.85
N ASN A 11 11.07 9.32 -10.75
CA ASN A 11 12.38 9.92 -10.56
C ASN A 11 13.07 9.46 -9.27
N ILE A 12 13.08 8.13 -9.04
CA ILE A 12 13.71 7.47 -7.89
C ILE A 12 14.90 6.61 -8.35
N GLU A 13 15.83 6.32 -7.43
CA GLU A 13 17.08 5.59 -7.74
C GLU A 13 16.87 4.08 -7.75
N HIS A 14 16.00 3.59 -6.87
CA HIS A 14 15.73 2.17 -6.65
C HIS A 14 14.25 1.86 -6.88
N PRO A 15 13.92 0.75 -7.56
CA PRO A 15 12.53 0.37 -7.82
C PRO A 15 11.85 -0.22 -6.57
N VAL A 16 11.87 0.53 -5.48
CA VAL A 16 11.36 0.15 -4.16
C VAL A 16 10.44 1.24 -3.65
N ILE A 17 9.23 0.85 -3.30
CA ILE A 17 8.22 1.73 -2.71
C ILE A 17 7.96 1.28 -1.27
N GLN A 18 7.94 2.21 -0.34
CA GLN A 18 7.31 2.01 0.96
C GLN A 18 5.85 2.43 0.82
N GLY A 19 4.95 1.46 0.78
CA GLY A 19 3.51 1.71 0.60
C GLY A 19 2.87 2.41 1.79
N GLY A 20 1.72 3.03 1.55
CA GLY A 20 0.93 3.65 2.60
C GLY A 20 0.59 2.64 3.70
N MET A 21 0.85 3.02 4.96
CA MET A 21 0.58 2.21 6.15
C MET A 21 0.00 3.10 7.24
N HIS A 22 -1.21 2.76 7.68
CA HIS A 22 -1.92 3.52 8.71
C HIS A 22 -1.12 3.57 10.01
N TYR A 23 -0.94 4.76 10.58
CA TYR A 23 -0.12 5.04 11.76
C TYR A 23 1.37 4.68 11.65
N VAL A 24 1.90 4.46 10.45
CA VAL A 24 3.32 4.19 10.19
C VAL A 24 3.91 5.17 9.17
N GLY A 25 3.17 5.44 8.09
CA GLY A 25 3.62 6.31 7.00
C GLY A 25 3.51 7.80 7.37
N PHE A 26 4.46 8.31 8.15
CA PHE A 26 4.64 9.72 8.47
C PHE A 26 5.82 10.31 7.69
N ALA A 27 6.04 11.61 7.83
CA ALA A 27 7.11 12.33 7.17
C ALA A 27 8.50 11.72 7.43
N GLU A 28 8.75 11.25 8.65
CA GLU A 28 10.02 10.60 9.02
C GLU A 28 10.29 9.34 8.20
N MET A 29 9.28 8.50 8.05
CA MET A 29 9.39 7.28 7.24
C MET A 29 9.53 7.62 5.76
N ALA A 30 8.65 8.48 5.25
CA ALA A 30 8.63 8.83 3.84
C ALA A 30 9.94 9.50 3.39
N SER A 31 10.44 10.45 4.18
CA SER A 31 11.71 11.15 3.89
C SER A 31 12.93 10.22 4.00
N ALA A 32 12.97 9.32 4.98
CA ALA A 32 14.07 8.37 5.12
C ALA A 32 14.17 7.43 3.92
N VAL A 33 13.03 6.92 3.42
CA VAL A 33 12.98 6.09 2.22
C VAL A 33 13.35 6.89 0.98
N ALA A 34 12.85 8.12 0.84
CA ALA A 34 13.19 9.01 -0.27
C ALA A 34 14.69 9.32 -0.30
N ASN A 35 15.29 9.68 0.84
CA ASN A 35 16.72 9.94 0.98
C ASN A 35 17.58 8.70 0.70
N ALA A 36 17.04 7.50 0.90
CA ALA A 36 17.69 6.24 0.52
C ALA A 36 17.47 5.86 -0.97
N GLY A 37 16.80 6.71 -1.76
CA GLY A 37 16.60 6.51 -3.20
C GLY A 37 15.38 5.70 -3.59
N GLY A 38 14.51 5.33 -2.65
CA GLY A 38 13.20 4.71 -2.90
C GLY A 38 12.08 5.75 -2.98
N LEU A 39 10.83 5.28 -3.10
CA LEU A 39 9.63 6.12 -2.98
C LEU A 39 9.02 5.93 -1.59
N GLY A 40 9.15 6.93 -0.74
CA GLY A 40 8.45 6.98 0.54
C GLY A 40 7.04 7.55 0.40
N ILE A 41 6.09 7.03 1.16
CA ILE A 41 4.67 7.41 1.08
C ILE A 41 4.14 7.85 2.46
N ILE A 42 3.67 9.08 2.55
CA ILE A 42 2.89 9.57 3.70
C ILE A 42 1.47 8.98 3.62
N THR A 43 0.97 8.43 4.72
CA THR A 43 -0.42 7.93 4.76
C THR A 43 -1.37 9.08 5.11
N GLY A 44 -2.11 9.55 4.11
CA GLY A 44 -2.95 10.74 4.23
C GLY A 44 -4.01 10.62 5.31
N LEU A 45 -4.76 9.53 5.35
CA LEU A 45 -5.84 9.33 6.34
C LEU A 45 -5.37 9.00 7.77
N THR A 46 -4.07 8.86 8.00
CA THR A 46 -3.50 8.89 9.37
C THR A 46 -3.59 10.29 9.95
N GLN A 47 -3.53 11.29 9.11
CA GLN A 47 -3.77 12.68 9.47
C GLN A 47 -5.28 12.90 9.61
N LYS A 48 -5.70 13.53 10.71
CA LYS A 48 -7.13 13.61 11.06
C LYS A 48 -7.91 14.57 10.17
N THR A 49 -7.21 15.54 9.59
CA THR A 49 -7.81 16.58 8.73
C THR A 49 -6.90 16.88 7.54
N PRO A 50 -7.43 17.48 6.46
CA PRO A 50 -6.61 17.99 5.36
C PRO A 50 -5.50 18.96 5.80
N GLU A 51 -5.76 19.81 6.80
CA GLU A 51 -4.79 20.75 7.34
C GLU A 51 -3.65 20.03 8.07
N ASP A 52 -3.94 18.93 8.75
CA ASP A 52 -2.90 18.11 9.40
C ASP A 52 -2.06 17.38 8.34
N LEU A 53 -2.68 16.93 7.24
CA LEU A 53 -1.93 16.39 6.09
C LEU A 53 -1.03 17.47 5.47
N ALA A 54 -1.50 18.69 5.29
CA ALA A 54 -0.70 19.79 4.76
C ALA A 54 0.55 20.06 5.63
N LYS A 55 0.41 20.03 6.96
CA LYS A 55 1.53 20.15 7.91
C LYS A 55 2.52 18.99 7.77
N GLU A 56 2.01 17.77 7.63
CA GLU A 56 2.86 16.57 7.49
C GLU A 56 3.62 16.58 6.16
N ILE A 57 2.99 17.04 5.07
CA ILE A 57 3.66 17.26 3.77
C ILE A 57 4.75 18.32 3.89
N ALA A 58 4.46 19.47 4.52
CA ALA A 58 5.44 20.54 4.72
C ALA A 58 6.65 20.02 5.52
N LYS A 59 6.41 19.28 6.62
CA LYS A 59 7.44 18.63 7.42
C LYS A 59 8.30 17.67 6.58
N CYS A 60 7.70 16.88 5.70
CA CYS A 60 8.46 15.98 4.82
C CYS A 60 9.36 16.76 3.86
N HIS A 61 8.90 17.88 3.32
CA HIS A 61 9.72 18.78 2.48
C HIS A 61 10.90 19.40 3.23
N GLU A 62 10.80 19.60 4.55
CA GLU A 62 11.94 20.04 5.37
C GLU A 62 12.99 18.94 5.57
N MET A 63 12.59 17.66 5.42
CA MET A 63 13.44 16.49 5.68
C MET A 63 14.06 15.88 4.41
N THR A 64 13.53 16.20 3.23
CA THR A 64 14.03 15.67 1.95
C THR A 64 13.71 16.59 0.79
N ASP A 65 14.63 16.66 -0.17
CA ASP A 65 14.46 17.27 -1.50
C ASP A 65 14.09 16.23 -2.57
N LYS A 66 14.00 14.96 -2.18
CA LYS A 66 13.68 13.83 -3.07
C LYS A 66 12.18 13.64 -3.24
N PRO A 67 11.74 12.97 -4.34
CA PRO A 67 10.33 12.66 -4.53
C PRO A 67 9.78 11.77 -3.40
N PHE A 68 8.59 12.12 -2.93
CA PHE A 68 7.77 11.27 -2.06
C PHE A 68 6.30 11.35 -2.50
N GLY A 69 5.49 10.44 -2.02
CA GLY A 69 4.07 10.39 -2.35
C GLY A 69 3.16 10.49 -1.12
N VAL A 70 1.87 10.57 -1.39
CA VAL A 70 0.81 10.48 -0.36
C VAL A 70 -0.15 9.35 -0.70
N ASN A 71 -0.52 8.55 0.28
CA ASN A 71 -1.54 7.51 0.14
C ASN A 71 -2.93 8.04 0.50
N LEU A 72 -3.91 7.74 -0.33
CA LEU A 72 -5.33 7.90 -0.04
C LEU A 72 -6.05 6.56 -0.20
N THR A 73 -6.62 6.05 0.88
CA THR A 73 -7.34 4.78 0.89
C THR A 73 -8.85 5.04 0.92
N PHE A 74 -9.55 4.62 -0.13
CA PHE A 74 -10.99 4.78 -0.28
C PHE A 74 -11.72 3.56 0.29
N LEU A 75 -11.95 3.54 1.59
CA LEU A 75 -12.71 2.48 2.26
C LEU A 75 -14.08 3.00 2.70
N PRO A 76 -15.11 2.13 2.69
CA PRO A 76 -16.39 2.47 3.28
C PRO A 76 -16.23 2.67 4.79
N GLY A 77 -16.73 3.77 5.32
CA GLY A 77 -16.70 4.09 6.74
C GLY A 77 -18.05 4.64 7.20
N PHE A 78 -18.22 4.78 8.51
CA PHE A 78 -19.41 5.45 9.09
C PHE A 78 -19.48 6.93 8.74
N GLN A 79 -18.33 7.56 8.53
CA GLN A 79 -18.19 8.92 8.00
C GLN A 79 -17.20 8.86 6.85
N GLU A 80 -17.59 9.44 5.73
CA GLU A 80 -16.69 9.56 4.59
C GLU A 80 -15.68 10.68 4.88
N PRO A 81 -14.35 10.42 4.73
CA PRO A 81 -13.34 11.45 4.84
C PRO A 81 -13.55 12.56 3.80
N ASP A 82 -13.12 13.77 4.11
CA ASP A 82 -13.11 14.89 3.16
C ASP A 82 -12.04 14.68 2.08
N TYR A 83 -12.24 13.70 1.20
CA TYR A 83 -11.29 13.39 0.12
C TYR A 83 -10.96 14.60 -0.77
N PRO A 84 -11.91 15.45 -1.16
CA PRO A 84 -11.58 16.68 -1.88
C PRO A 84 -10.62 17.59 -1.13
N GLY A 85 -10.80 17.79 0.18
CA GLY A 85 -9.89 18.57 1.01
C GLY A 85 -8.49 17.93 1.11
N TYR A 86 -8.41 16.60 1.27
CA TYR A 86 -7.13 15.90 1.26
C TYR A 86 -6.41 16.03 -0.09
N ILE A 87 -7.14 15.93 -1.21
CA ILE A 87 -6.57 16.11 -2.55
C ILE A 87 -6.09 17.55 -2.73
N GLN A 88 -6.84 18.53 -2.27
CA GLN A 88 -6.40 19.94 -2.30
C GLN A 88 -5.12 20.14 -1.50
N ALA A 89 -5.01 19.60 -0.29
CA ALA A 89 -3.80 19.68 0.53
C ALA A 89 -2.57 19.03 -0.17
N ILE A 90 -2.78 17.92 -0.88
CA ILE A 90 -1.73 17.25 -1.69
C ILE A 90 -1.27 18.14 -2.84
N VAL A 91 -2.21 18.73 -3.58
CA VAL A 91 -1.94 19.62 -4.73
C VAL A 91 -1.20 20.88 -4.29
N GLU A 92 -1.72 21.56 -3.26
CA GLU A 92 -1.12 22.79 -2.70
C GLU A 92 0.23 22.52 -2.05
N GLY A 93 0.40 21.36 -1.43
CA GLY A 93 1.68 20.89 -0.87
C GLY A 93 2.71 20.49 -1.94
N GLY A 94 2.39 20.56 -3.23
CA GLY A 94 3.32 20.31 -4.33
C GLY A 94 3.67 18.83 -4.55
N VAL A 95 3.00 17.88 -3.89
CA VAL A 95 3.21 16.44 -4.07
C VAL A 95 2.80 16.02 -5.49
N LYS A 96 3.64 15.21 -6.13
CA LYS A 96 3.44 14.78 -7.53
C LYS A 96 3.09 13.31 -7.69
N ILE A 97 3.02 12.55 -6.60
CA ILE A 97 2.74 11.11 -6.62
C ILE A 97 1.68 10.80 -5.57
N VAL A 98 0.61 10.13 -6.00
CA VAL A 98 -0.44 9.64 -5.10
C VAL A 98 -0.60 8.14 -5.27
N GLU A 99 -0.48 7.42 -4.17
CA GLU A 99 -0.87 6.02 -4.07
C GLU A 99 -2.33 5.97 -3.64
N THR A 100 -3.17 5.25 -4.37
CA THR A 100 -4.56 5.03 -3.99
C THR A 100 -4.81 3.56 -3.68
N ALA A 101 -5.73 3.28 -2.76
CA ALA A 101 -6.09 1.92 -2.35
C ALA A 101 -7.58 1.81 -2.04
N GLY A 102 -8.10 0.59 -1.91
CA GLY A 102 -9.48 0.30 -1.61
C GLY A 102 -10.39 0.42 -2.85
N ARG A 103 -11.42 1.26 -2.79
CA ARG A 103 -12.32 1.49 -3.92
C ARG A 103 -11.62 2.22 -5.07
N SER A 104 -12.22 2.13 -6.27
CA SER A 104 -11.72 2.82 -7.46
C SER A 104 -11.56 4.33 -7.22
N PRO A 105 -10.41 4.94 -7.59
CA PRO A 105 -10.19 6.38 -7.50
C PRO A 105 -10.87 7.18 -8.61
N GLU A 106 -11.68 6.56 -9.45
CA GLU A 106 -12.26 7.10 -10.69
C GLU A 106 -12.88 8.50 -10.52
N ALA A 107 -13.61 8.72 -9.42
CA ALA A 107 -14.25 9.99 -9.13
C ALA A 107 -13.26 11.16 -8.92
N TYR A 108 -12.04 10.86 -8.48
CA TYR A 108 -11.01 11.85 -8.14
C TYR A 108 -9.91 11.96 -9.20
N MET A 109 -9.93 11.09 -10.23
CA MET A 109 -8.92 11.11 -11.29
C MET A 109 -8.85 12.45 -12.03
N PRO A 110 -9.97 13.14 -12.35
CA PRO A 110 -9.92 14.44 -13.01
C PRO A 110 -9.09 15.47 -12.22
N ASP A 111 -9.27 15.55 -10.90
CA ASP A 111 -8.57 16.51 -10.04
C ASP A 111 -7.07 16.16 -9.92
N LEU A 112 -6.76 14.89 -9.66
CA LEU A 112 -5.39 14.41 -9.57
C LEU A 112 -4.61 14.59 -10.88
N LYS A 113 -5.21 14.20 -12.00
CA LYS A 113 -4.56 14.33 -13.32
C LYS A 113 -4.49 15.78 -13.78
N GLY A 114 -5.50 16.60 -13.48
CA GLY A 114 -5.51 18.04 -13.75
C GLY A 114 -4.38 18.78 -13.04
N ALA A 115 -3.96 18.32 -11.86
CA ALA A 115 -2.81 18.82 -11.10
C ALA A 115 -1.46 18.22 -11.55
N GLY A 116 -1.45 17.36 -12.57
CA GLY A 116 -0.24 16.69 -13.07
C GLY A 116 0.31 15.62 -12.14
N ILE A 117 -0.52 15.09 -11.25
CA ILE A 117 -0.15 14.03 -10.29
C ILE A 117 -0.09 12.67 -10.99
N LYS A 118 0.94 11.89 -10.69
CA LYS A 118 1.06 10.49 -11.05
C LYS A 118 0.33 9.63 -10.05
N VAL A 119 -0.57 8.77 -10.52
CA VAL A 119 -1.40 7.92 -9.68
C VAL A 119 -0.99 6.46 -9.83
N ILE A 120 -0.63 5.83 -8.71
CA ILE A 120 -0.46 4.38 -8.59
C ILE A 120 -1.59 3.80 -7.75
N HIS A 121 -2.34 2.83 -8.29
CA HIS A 121 -3.47 2.22 -7.59
C HIS A 121 -3.17 0.80 -7.13
N LYS A 122 -3.50 0.45 -5.88
CA LYS A 122 -3.32 -0.89 -5.32
C LYS A 122 -4.47 -1.81 -5.75
N CYS A 123 -4.12 -2.95 -6.33
CA CYS A 123 -5.06 -3.91 -6.89
C CYS A 123 -4.72 -5.34 -6.47
N THR A 124 -5.70 -6.10 -6.06
CA THR A 124 -5.54 -7.51 -5.64
C THR A 124 -5.87 -8.52 -6.76
N SER A 125 -6.16 -8.05 -7.97
CA SER A 125 -6.44 -8.90 -9.12
C SER A 125 -6.11 -8.20 -10.44
N VAL A 126 -5.83 -8.97 -11.49
CA VAL A 126 -5.60 -8.46 -12.86
C VAL A 126 -6.81 -7.66 -13.37
N ARG A 127 -8.03 -8.13 -13.09
CA ARG A 127 -9.26 -7.42 -13.46
C ARG A 127 -9.32 -6.00 -12.87
N HIS A 128 -8.94 -5.84 -11.60
CA HIS A 128 -8.90 -4.52 -10.96
C HIS A 128 -7.76 -3.67 -11.53
N SER A 129 -6.62 -4.27 -11.84
CA SER A 129 -5.49 -3.60 -12.47
C SER A 129 -5.83 -3.05 -13.86
N LEU A 130 -6.53 -3.84 -14.70
CA LEU A 130 -7.03 -3.39 -16.00
C LEU A 130 -8.08 -2.25 -15.86
N LYS A 131 -8.92 -2.31 -14.81
CA LYS A 131 -9.83 -1.19 -14.55
C LYS A 131 -9.06 0.07 -14.15
N ALA A 132 -8.05 -0.04 -13.29
CA ALA A 132 -7.19 1.08 -12.90
C ALA A 132 -6.49 1.71 -14.11
N GLU A 133 -5.94 0.89 -15.00
CA GLU A 133 -5.37 1.35 -16.27
C GLU A 133 -6.41 2.11 -17.12
N LYS A 134 -7.59 1.53 -17.29
CA LYS A 134 -8.68 2.12 -18.09
C LYS A 134 -9.14 3.49 -17.59
N ILE A 135 -9.14 3.72 -16.28
CA ILE A 135 -9.52 5.01 -15.68
C ILE A 135 -8.37 6.03 -15.65
N GLY A 136 -7.18 5.69 -16.18
CA GLY A 136 -6.06 6.60 -16.36
C GLY A 136 -5.05 6.62 -15.21
N CYS A 137 -4.98 5.61 -14.36
CA CYS A 137 -3.85 5.43 -13.45
C CYS A 137 -2.54 5.29 -14.24
N ASP A 138 -1.45 5.85 -13.73
CA ASP A 138 -0.12 5.80 -14.39
C ASP A 138 0.61 4.49 -14.12
N ALA A 139 0.32 3.85 -12.98
CA ALA A 139 0.86 2.56 -12.57
C ALA A 139 -0.11 1.83 -11.65
N VAL A 140 0.13 0.55 -11.41
CA VAL A 140 -0.57 -0.24 -10.39
C VAL A 140 0.40 -0.93 -9.44
N SER A 141 -0.01 -1.08 -8.18
CA SER A 141 0.61 -1.99 -7.22
C SER A 141 -0.23 -3.26 -7.18
N VAL A 142 0.36 -4.38 -7.62
CA VAL A 142 -0.32 -5.66 -7.70
C VAL A 142 -0.06 -6.41 -6.41
N ASP A 143 -1.09 -6.53 -5.57
CA ASP A 143 -1.01 -7.06 -4.22
C ASP A 143 -1.42 -8.55 -4.23
N GLY A 144 -0.45 -9.45 -4.09
CA GLY A 144 -0.70 -10.89 -3.97
C GLY A 144 -1.26 -11.29 -2.61
N PHE A 145 -1.74 -12.54 -2.52
CA PHE A 145 -2.31 -13.11 -1.29
C PHE A 145 -1.38 -13.06 -0.08
N GLU A 146 -0.08 -12.97 -0.30
CA GLU A 146 0.95 -12.90 0.73
C GLU A 146 1.00 -11.55 1.46
N CYS A 147 0.27 -10.54 0.99
CA CYS A 147 0.36 -9.20 1.57
C CYS A 147 -0.20 -9.13 2.99
N GLY A 148 0.43 -8.31 3.82
CA GLY A 148 -0.13 -7.89 5.10
C GLY A 148 -1.25 -6.86 4.89
N GLY A 149 -2.21 -6.81 5.79
CA GLY A 149 -3.43 -6.01 5.61
C GLY A 149 -4.43 -6.74 4.72
N HIS A 150 -5.00 -6.07 3.72
CA HIS A 150 -6.09 -6.59 2.88
C HIS A 150 -5.61 -7.25 1.58
N PRO A 151 -5.44 -8.59 1.52
CA PRO A 151 -4.99 -9.30 0.33
C PRO A 151 -6.09 -9.48 -0.74
N GLY A 152 -7.31 -9.02 -0.48
CA GLY A 152 -8.49 -9.35 -1.28
C GLY A 152 -9.10 -10.70 -0.90
N GLU A 153 -10.06 -11.15 -1.69
CA GLU A 153 -10.85 -12.35 -1.38
C GLU A 153 -10.58 -13.52 -2.34
N ASP A 154 -9.70 -13.33 -3.34
CA ASP A 154 -9.47 -14.30 -4.42
C ASP A 154 -8.29 -15.25 -4.14
N ASP A 155 -7.54 -15.01 -3.06
CA ASP A 155 -6.40 -15.84 -2.58
C ASP A 155 -5.33 -16.15 -3.65
N ILE A 156 -5.07 -15.23 -4.57
CA ILE A 156 -4.15 -15.45 -5.68
C ILE A 156 -2.73 -15.04 -5.26
N PRO A 157 -1.76 -15.97 -5.20
CA PRO A 157 -0.38 -15.65 -4.86
C PRO A 157 0.35 -14.94 -6.01
N ASN A 158 1.40 -14.20 -5.66
CA ASN A 158 2.21 -13.43 -6.61
C ASN A 158 2.82 -14.28 -7.73
N MET A 159 3.16 -15.54 -7.49
CA MET A 159 3.68 -16.45 -8.53
C MET A 159 2.71 -16.66 -9.70
N ILE A 160 1.40 -16.47 -9.50
CA ILE A 160 0.38 -16.55 -10.54
C ILE A 160 0.00 -15.14 -11.00
N LEU A 161 -0.17 -14.21 -10.04
CA LEU A 161 -0.73 -12.91 -10.30
C LEU A 161 0.18 -12.00 -11.13
N LEU A 162 1.51 -11.98 -10.82
CA LEU A 162 2.46 -11.08 -11.49
C LEU A 162 2.69 -11.44 -12.97
N PRO A 163 2.94 -12.70 -13.36
CA PRO A 163 3.05 -13.06 -14.79
C PRO A 163 1.77 -12.73 -15.57
N ARG A 164 0.60 -12.95 -14.96
CA ARG A 164 -0.67 -12.59 -15.60
C ARG A 164 -0.85 -11.09 -15.75
N ALA A 165 -0.41 -10.30 -14.75
CA ALA A 165 -0.41 -8.85 -14.85
C ALA A 165 0.52 -8.36 -15.98
N ALA A 166 1.72 -8.98 -16.10
CA ALA A 166 2.68 -8.66 -17.15
C ALA A 166 2.17 -8.95 -18.58
N GLU A 167 1.33 -9.97 -18.75
CA GLU A 167 0.71 -10.31 -20.04
C GLU A 167 -0.41 -9.33 -20.44
N GLU A 168 -1.13 -8.77 -19.47
CA GLU A 168 -2.37 -8.05 -19.72
C GLU A 168 -2.22 -6.52 -19.64
N LEU A 169 -1.30 -6.02 -18.81
CA LEU A 169 -1.16 -4.58 -18.55
C LEU A 169 -0.20 -3.93 -19.55
N SER A 170 -0.55 -2.73 -20.01
CA SER A 170 0.34 -1.88 -20.79
C SER A 170 1.02 -0.78 -19.98
N ILE A 171 0.49 -0.44 -18.79
CA ILE A 171 1.13 0.46 -17.82
C ILE A 171 2.08 -0.31 -16.90
N PRO A 172 3.11 0.37 -16.33
CA PRO A 172 4.01 -0.28 -15.39
C PRO A 172 3.29 -0.72 -14.11
N PHE A 173 3.84 -1.78 -13.49
CA PHE A 173 3.33 -2.25 -12.21
C PHE A 173 4.45 -2.66 -11.26
N VAL A 174 4.16 -2.58 -9.96
CA VAL A 174 5.03 -3.08 -8.89
C VAL A 174 4.40 -4.28 -8.20
N ALA A 175 5.22 -5.21 -7.77
CA ALA A 175 4.80 -6.36 -6.99
C ALA A 175 4.66 -5.98 -5.51
N SER A 176 3.56 -6.36 -4.88
CA SER A 176 3.30 -6.15 -3.46
C SER A 176 2.82 -7.44 -2.79
N GLY A 177 3.11 -7.60 -1.50
CA GLY A 177 2.84 -8.83 -0.78
C GLY A 177 4.00 -9.81 -0.81
N GLY A 178 4.47 -10.20 0.38
CA GLY A 178 5.61 -11.09 0.54
C GLY A 178 6.97 -10.48 0.16
N MET A 179 7.03 -9.22 -0.23
CA MET A 179 8.25 -8.53 -0.63
C MET A 179 8.99 -7.95 0.57
N GLY A 180 10.28 -8.21 0.71
CA GLY A 180 11.05 -7.74 1.86
C GLY A 180 12.57 -7.73 1.68
N ASN A 181 13.10 -8.19 0.54
CA ASN A 181 14.55 -8.25 0.30
C ASN A 181 14.90 -8.19 -1.20
N GLY A 182 16.19 -8.16 -1.50
CA GLY A 182 16.69 -8.07 -2.87
C GLY A 182 16.43 -9.32 -3.73
N GLN A 183 16.35 -10.51 -3.14
CA GLN A 183 15.99 -11.73 -3.87
C GLN A 183 14.56 -11.67 -4.39
N GLN A 184 13.64 -11.16 -3.57
CA GLN A 184 12.24 -10.98 -3.95
C GLN A 184 12.09 -9.85 -4.97
N LEU A 185 12.89 -8.77 -4.89
CA LEU A 185 12.95 -7.76 -5.95
C LEU A 185 13.39 -8.40 -7.28
N ALA A 186 14.47 -9.18 -7.27
CA ALA A 186 14.94 -9.87 -8.48
C ALA A 186 13.88 -10.82 -9.07
N ALA A 187 13.18 -11.57 -8.21
CA ALA A 187 12.08 -12.44 -8.62
C ALA A 187 10.91 -11.63 -9.23
N ALA A 188 10.51 -10.54 -8.59
CA ALA A 188 9.44 -9.67 -9.10
C ALA A 188 9.78 -9.09 -10.48
N LEU A 189 11.02 -8.59 -10.66
CA LEU A 189 11.51 -8.10 -11.95
C LEU A 189 11.51 -9.22 -13.03
N SER A 190 11.90 -10.44 -12.65
CA SER A 190 11.88 -11.60 -13.56
C SER A 190 10.46 -12.01 -13.97
N MET A 191 9.46 -11.72 -13.14
CA MET A 191 8.04 -11.96 -13.42
C MET A 191 7.36 -10.77 -14.15
N GLY A 192 8.13 -9.77 -14.57
CA GLY A 192 7.64 -8.65 -15.37
C GLY A 192 7.25 -7.40 -14.59
N ALA A 193 7.37 -7.38 -13.27
CA ALA A 193 7.15 -6.17 -12.48
C ALA A 193 8.27 -5.15 -12.70
N ASP A 194 7.96 -3.87 -12.55
CA ASP A 194 8.92 -2.76 -12.64
C ASP A 194 9.51 -2.35 -11.29
N GLY A 195 9.18 -3.06 -10.21
CA GLY A 195 9.66 -2.80 -8.85
C GLY A 195 8.84 -3.55 -7.80
N ILE A 196 9.07 -3.21 -6.54
CA ILE A 196 8.33 -3.78 -5.40
C ILE A 196 7.75 -2.69 -4.50
N ASN A 197 6.60 -3.00 -3.90
CA ASN A 197 5.97 -2.21 -2.85
C ASN A 197 5.98 -3.03 -1.56
N MET A 198 6.54 -2.47 -0.49
CA MET A 198 6.73 -3.15 0.79
C MET A 198 6.03 -2.42 1.93
N GLY A 199 5.53 -3.19 2.90
CA GLY A 199 4.95 -2.68 4.14
C GLY A 199 5.72 -3.18 5.37
N THR A 200 5.54 -4.43 5.75
CA THR A 200 6.01 -5.02 7.01
C THR A 200 7.51 -4.83 7.26
N ARG A 201 8.34 -4.91 6.22
CA ARG A 201 9.78 -4.64 6.33
C ARG A 201 10.06 -3.24 6.87
N PHE A 202 9.31 -2.24 6.44
CA PHE A 202 9.45 -0.87 6.90
C PHE A 202 8.90 -0.65 8.32
N ILE A 203 7.86 -1.39 8.75
CA ILE A 203 7.36 -1.33 10.13
C ILE A 203 8.47 -1.71 11.13
N ALA A 204 9.37 -2.62 10.77
CA ALA A 204 10.47 -3.05 11.61
C ALA A 204 11.66 -2.09 11.66
N THR A 205 11.62 -0.96 10.94
CA THR A 205 12.72 0.02 10.90
C THR A 205 12.69 0.99 12.09
N LYS A 206 13.77 1.75 12.28
CA LYS A 206 13.89 2.74 13.34
C LYS A 206 12.89 3.90 13.16
N GLU A 207 12.63 4.25 11.91
CA GLU A 207 11.79 5.37 11.47
C GLU A 207 10.29 5.10 11.68
N ALA A 208 9.88 3.84 11.80
CA ALA A 208 8.49 3.52 12.09
C ALA A 208 8.11 3.95 13.52
N PRO A 209 7.05 4.75 13.70
CA PRO A 209 6.64 5.26 15.02
C PRO A 209 5.81 4.23 15.79
N VAL A 210 6.18 2.96 15.72
CA VAL A 210 5.52 1.87 16.46
C VAL A 210 6.36 1.45 17.66
N HIS A 211 5.69 0.90 18.68
CA HIS A 211 6.36 0.46 19.89
C HIS A 211 7.45 -0.59 19.59
N GLN A 212 8.55 -0.55 20.31
CA GLN A 212 9.72 -1.43 20.11
C GLN A 212 9.35 -2.93 20.13
N ASN A 213 8.46 -3.34 21.04
CA ASN A 213 8.00 -4.73 21.12
C ASN A 213 7.31 -5.20 19.82
N VAL A 214 6.65 -4.31 19.06
CA VAL A 214 6.06 -4.65 17.77
C VAL A 214 7.16 -4.95 16.76
N LYS A 215 8.21 -4.12 16.72
CA LYS A 215 9.38 -4.35 15.85
C LYS A 215 10.08 -5.65 16.18
N GLU A 216 10.30 -5.92 17.46
CA GLU A 216 10.92 -7.16 17.94
C GLU A 216 10.08 -8.40 17.61
N ALA A 217 8.75 -8.30 17.77
CA ALA A 217 7.84 -9.38 17.37
C ALA A 217 7.90 -9.66 15.86
N LEU A 218 7.96 -8.62 15.02
CA LEU A 218 8.10 -8.78 13.57
C LEU A 218 9.46 -9.39 13.18
N VAL A 219 10.53 -9.03 13.88
CA VAL A 219 11.88 -9.59 13.62
C VAL A 219 11.97 -11.04 14.07
N ALA A 220 11.31 -11.41 15.16
CA ALA A 220 11.30 -12.77 15.70
C ALA A 220 10.32 -13.72 14.96
N ALA A 221 9.35 -13.16 14.22
CA ALA A 221 8.32 -13.93 13.53
C ALA A 221 8.89 -14.76 12.38
N SER A 222 8.31 -15.95 12.20
CA SER A 222 8.50 -16.83 11.05
C SER A 222 7.39 -16.63 10.01
N GLU A 223 7.46 -17.34 8.92
CA GLU A 223 6.44 -17.38 7.87
C GLU A 223 5.10 -17.98 8.35
N LEU A 224 5.10 -18.66 9.49
CA LEU A 224 3.90 -19.27 10.09
C LEU A 224 3.16 -18.34 11.05
N ASP A 225 3.75 -17.21 11.44
CA ASP A 225 3.21 -16.32 12.47
C ASP A 225 2.25 -15.26 11.92
N THR A 226 1.46 -15.62 10.91
CA THR A 226 0.37 -14.76 10.40
C THR A 226 -0.96 -15.49 10.41
N GLU A 227 -2.04 -14.73 10.59
CA GLU A 227 -3.42 -15.21 10.55
C GLU A 227 -4.28 -14.35 9.62
N LEU A 228 -5.30 -14.97 9.02
CA LEU A 228 -6.33 -14.26 8.26
C LEU A 228 -7.54 -14.07 9.15
N ILE A 229 -7.95 -12.82 9.32
CA ILE A 229 -9.13 -12.45 10.10
C ILE A 229 -10.18 -11.79 9.21
N MET A 230 -11.39 -11.57 9.72
CA MET A 230 -12.51 -10.85 9.08
C MET A 230 -13.00 -11.44 7.75
N ARG A 231 -12.57 -12.65 7.39
CA ARG A 231 -12.96 -13.36 6.15
C ARG A 231 -14.48 -13.56 6.01
N PRO A 232 -15.23 -13.95 7.06
CA PRO A 232 -16.69 -14.07 6.98
C PRO A 232 -17.40 -12.75 6.60
N LEU A 233 -16.77 -11.61 6.88
CA LEU A 233 -17.28 -10.29 6.55
C LEU A 233 -16.85 -9.81 5.16
N ARG A 234 -16.13 -10.63 4.38
CA ARG A 234 -15.52 -10.27 3.08
C ARG A 234 -14.67 -9.01 3.18
N ASN A 235 -13.93 -8.92 4.28
CA ASN A 235 -12.95 -7.87 4.56
C ASN A 235 -11.69 -8.50 5.12
N THR A 236 -11.18 -9.52 4.41
CA THR A 236 -10.05 -10.34 4.83
C THR A 236 -8.82 -9.50 5.10
N GLU A 237 -8.23 -9.68 6.28
CA GLU A 237 -6.96 -9.06 6.67
C GLU A 237 -5.95 -10.13 7.09
N ARG A 238 -4.69 -10.00 6.61
CA ARG A 238 -3.55 -10.75 7.12
C ARG A 238 -2.86 -9.95 8.20
N VAL A 239 -2.76 -10.52 9.38
CA VAL A 239 -2.19 -9.88 10.57
C VAL A 239 -1.14 -10.77 11.24
N LEU A 240 -0.25 -10.17 12.04
CA LEU A 240 0.67 -10.94 12.89
C LEU A 240 -0.14 -11.68 13.96
N ALA A 241 0.09 -12.99 14.08
CA ALA A 241 -0.58 -13.83 15.06
C ALA A 241 -0.20 -13.40 16.50
N ASN A 242 -1.20 -13.12 17.32
CA ASN A 242 -1.02 -12.75 18.72
C ASN A 242 -2.29 -13.04 19.54
N GLY A 243 -2.23 -12.82 20.86
CA GLY A 243 -3.37 -13.08 21.74
C GLY A 243 -4.63 -12.27 21.46
N ALA A 244 -4.53 -11.07 20.88
CA ALA A 244 -5.68 -10.27 20.48
C ALA A 244 -6.34 -10.88 19.22
N VAL A 245 -5.54 -11.32 18.26
CA VAL A 245 -6.01 -12.03 17.05
C VAL A 245 -6.72 -13.30 17.40
N GLN A 246 -6.21 -14.12 18.33
CA GLN A 246 -6.87 -15.35 18.80
C GLN A 246 -8.23 -15.06 19.44
N LYS A 247 -8.35 -13.95 20.20
CA LYS A 247 -9.65 -13.51 20.73
C LYS A 247 -10.64 -13.13 19.61
N ILE A 248 -10.20 -12.41 18.60
CA ILE A 248 -11.04 -12.05 17.44
C ILE A 248 -11.53 -13.32 16.75
N LEU A 249 -10.65 -14.27 16.46
CA LEU A 249 -11.00 -15.54 15.82
C LEU A 249 -12.02 -16.34 16.66
N SER A 250 -11.85 -16.38 17.98
CA SER A 250 -12.80 -17.06 18.87
C SER A 250 -14.19 -16.43 18.87
N LEU A 251 -14.29 -15.11 18.75
CA LEU A 251 -15.56 -14.37 18.69
C LEU A 251 -16.29 -14.56 17.36
N ILE A 252 -15.58 -14.67 16.25
CA ILE A 252 -16.16 -14.90 14.93
C ILE A 252 -16.83 -16.28 14.88
N HIS A 253 -16.27 -17.29 15.51
CA HIS A 253 -16.89 -18.62 15.61
C HIS A 253 -18.19 -18.65 16.45
N ILE A 254 -18.39 -17.71 17.36
CA ILE A 254 -19.61 -17.61 18.17
C ILE A 254 -20.76 -16.98 17.37
N SER A 255 -20.47 -16.17 16.36
CA SER A 255 -21.47 -15.45 15.56
C SER A 255 -21.94 -16.19 14.30
N GLU A 256 -21.35 -17.33 13.94
CA GLU A 256 -21.90 -18.17 12.88
C GLU A 256 -23.15 -18.86 13.38
N PRO A 257 -24.36 -18.59 12.79
CA PRO A 257 -25.54 -19.39 13.09
C PRO A 257 -25.23 -20.81 12.67
N THR A 258 -25.31 -21.74 13.61
CA THR A 258 -25.27 -23.17 13.34
C THR A 258 -26.32 -23.45 12.26
N ARG A 259 -25.90 -23.65 11.00
CA ARG A 259 -26.75 -24.29 10.01
C ARG A 259 -26.95 -25.74 10.49
N GLN A 260 -27.98 -25.93 11.28
CA GLN A 260 -28.50 -27.27 11.52
C GLN A 260 -28.87 -27.82 10.15
N ALA A 261 -28.16 -28.86 9.72
CA ALA A 261 -28.58 -29.70 8.62
C ALA A 261 -29.94 -30.31 9.00
N THR A 262 -30.98 -29.89 8.32
CA THR A 262 -32.25 -30.59 8.23
C THR A 262 -32.25 -31.52 7.06
#